data_3aa6f9ce6863eef4878ecfe69f9e3c68
#
_entry.id   3aa6f9ce6863eef4878ecfe69f9e3c68
#
_cell.length_a   1.000
_cell.length_b   1.000
_cell.length_c   1.000
_cell.angle_alpha   90.00
_cell.angle_beta   90.00
_cell.angle_gamma   90.00
#
_symmetry.space_group_name_H-M   'P 1'
#
loop_
_entity.id
_entity.type
_entity.pdbx_description
1 polymer ?
#
loop_
_entity_poly.entity_id
_entity_poly.type
_entity_poly.pdbx_seq_one_letter_code
_entity_poly.pdbx_strand_id
1 'polypeptide(L)'
;MSWIDFIQGMYFFGGVKMSDTEYMKLAIKLAKKGAGYVNPNPMVGAVIVKDNRIIGQGYHEIFGGLHAERNALKNCRESPVGATLYVTLEPCCHYGKTPPCTEAIIKSGITRVVVGTLDCNPIVSGKGVKVLEENNIQVAVSYTHLRAHETR
;
A
#
# COMPACT_ATOMS: atom_id res chain seq x y z
N MET A 1 13.51 -7.74 -16.24
CA MET A 1 13.54 -6.78 -15.12
C MET A 1 12.27 -5.95 -15.14
N SER A 2 11.58 -5.86 -14.02
CA SER A 2 10.38 -5.03 -13.94
C SER A 2 10.77 -3.55 -13.93
N TRP A 3 9.80 -2.69 -14.26
CA TRP A 3 10.01 -1.24 -14.18
C TRP A 3 10.39 -0.80 -12.76
N ILE A 4 9.78 -1.43 -11.74
CA ILE A 4 10.08 -1.12 -10.34
C ILE A 4 11.50 -1.53 -9.96
N ASP A 5 11.95 -2.69 -10.41
CA ASP A 5 13.32 -3.14 -10.18
C ASP A 5 14.32 -2.16 -10.80
N PHE A 6 14.01 -1.67 -12.00
CA PHE A 6 14.85 -0.70 -12.68
C PHE A 6 14.94 0.61 -11.89
N ILE A 7 13.80 1.15 -11.46
CA ILE A 7 13.76 2.41 -10.70
C ILE A 7 14.48 2.26 -9.36
N GLN A 8 14.26 1.18 -8.65
CA GLN A 8 14.91 0.94 -7.36
C GLN A 8 16.43 0.82 -7.53
N GLY A 9 16.87 0.11 -8.55
CA GLY A 9 18.29 -0.01 -8.86
C GLY A 9 18.93 1.33 -9.16
N MET A 10 18.21 2.20 -9.86
CA MET A 10 18.70 3.53 -10.20
C MET A 10 18.94 4.39 -8.94
N TYR A 11 17.98 4.37 -8.00
CA TYR A 11 18.13 5.14 -6.75
C TYR A 11 19.17 4.52 -5.82
N PHE A 12 19.21 3.21 -5.74
CA PHE A 12 20.12 2.52 -4.85
C PHE A 12 21.58 2.63 -5.30
N PHE A 13 21.79 2.66 -6.60
CA PHE A 13 23.12 2.67 -7.21
C PHE A 13 23.93 3.90 -6.84
N GLY A 14 23.30 5.04 -6.61
CA GLY A 14 23.96 6.24 -6.20
C GLY A 14 24.10 6.41 -4.69
N GLY A 15 23.76 5.38 -3.91
CA GLY A 15 23.75 5.47 -2.45
C GLY A 15 22.59 6.29 -1.90
N VAL A 16 21.63 6.66 -2.75
CA VAL A 16 20.47 7.45 -2.37
C VAL A 16 19.30 6.53 -2.06
N LYS A 17 18.79 6.61 -0.83
CA LYS A 17 17.61 5.84 -0.44
C LYS A 17 16.36 6.50 -1.02
N MET A 18 15.40 5.69 -1.45
CA MET A 18 14.10 6.20 -1.83
C MET A 18 13.36 6.68 -0.57
N SER A 19 12.71 7.83 -0.69
CA SER A 19 11.92 8.41 0.39
C SER A 19 10.52 7.77 0.45
N ASP A 20 9.80 8.01 1.55
CA ASP A 20 8.41 7.58 1.67
C ASP A 20 7.56 8.13 0.52
N THR A 21 7.79 9.38 0.11
CA THR A 21 7.08 10.00 -1.01
C THR A 21 7.32 9.24 -2.31
N GLU A 22 8.56 8.82 -2.55
CA GLU A 22 8.91 8.11 -3.77
C GLU A 22 8.28 6.72 -3.81
N TYR A 23 8.27 5.99 -2.69
CA TYR A 23 7.58 4.71 -2.62
C TYR A 23 6.07 4.88 -2.78
N MET A 24 5.51 5.97 -2.23
CA MET A 24 4.08 6.25 -2.42
C MET A 24 3.77 6.55 -3.88
N LYS A 25 4.63 7.25 -4.60
CA LYS A 25 4.46 7.48 -6.04
C LYS A 25 4.42 6.16 -6.81
N LEU A 26 5.26 5.21 -6.45
CA LEU A 26 5.23 3.89 -7.07
C LEU A 26 3.91 3.17 -6.79
N ALA A 27 3.41 3.25 -5.56
CA ALA A 27 2.13 2.65 -5.20
C ALA A 27 0.98 3.28 -6.01
N ILE A 28 0.99 4.60 -6.18
CA ILE A 28 -0.01 5.31 -6.99
C ILE A 28 0.05 4.86 -8.44
N LYS A 29 1.24 4.70 -8.97
CA LYS A 29 1.41 4.23 -10.35
C LYS A 29 0.86 2.82 -10.54
N LEU A 30 1.09 1.95 -9.57
CA LEU A 30 0.49 0.61 -9.58
C LEU A 30 -1.03 0.68 -9.53
N ALA A 31 -1.58 1.56 -8.70
CA ALA A 31 -3.03 1.71 -8.56
C ALA A 31 -3.69 2.00 -9.92
N LYS A 32 -3.07 2.82 -10.72
CA LYS A 32 -3.60 3.22 -12.03
C LYS A 32 -3.74 2.06 -13.01
N LYS A 33 -3.04 0.96 -12.80
CA LYS A 33 -3.17 -0.23 -13.64
C LYS A 33 -4.55 -0.88 -13.51
N GLY A 34 -5.27 -0.62 -12.42
CA GLY A 34 -6.62 -1.11 -12.22
C GLY A 34 -7.71 -0.30 -12.93
N ALA A 35 -7.33 0.79 -13.60
CA ALA A 35 -8.31 1.67 -14.26
C ALA A 35 -9.16 0.89 -15.25
N GLY A 36 -10.48 1.04 -15.14
CA GLY A 36 -11.44 0.38 -16.02
C GLY A 36 -11.81 -1.05 -15.61
N TYR A 37 -11.13 -1.62 -14.63
CA TYR A 37 -11.38 -3.01 -14.21
C TYR A 37 -11.94 -3.14 -12.80
N VAL A 38 -11.83 -2.12 -11.98
CA VAL A 38 -12.18 -2.21 -10.56
C VAL A 38 -13.48 -1.52 -10.19
N ASN A 39 -14.09 -0.76 -11.10
CA ASN A 39 -15.33 -0.02 -10.82
C ASN A 39 -16.39 -0.93 -10.19
N PRO A 40 -17.14 -0.49 -9.18
CA PRO A 40 -17.13 0.86 -8.58
C PRO A 40 -16.09 1.05 -7.46
N ASN A 41 -15.20 0.10 -7.25
CA ASN A 41 -14.16 0.21 -6.22
C ASN A 41 -13.10 1.23 -6.60
N PRO A 42 -12.45 1.88 -5.63
CA PRO A 42 -11.33 2.77 -5.93
C PRO A 42 -10.12 1.99 -6.44
N MET A 43 -9.28 2.65 -7.22
CA MET A 43 -7.98 2.11 -7.62
C MET A 43 -7.04 2.22 -6.42
N VAL A 44 -6.41 1.11 -6.05
CA VAL A 44 -5.49 1.05 -4.92
C VAL A 44 -4.23 0.32 -5.33
N GLY A 45 -3.08 0.83 -4.89
CA GLY A 45 -1.78 0.21 -5.09
C GLY A 45 -1.04 0.06 -3.77
N ALA A 46 -0.16 -0.92 -3.71
CA ALA A 46 0.61 -1.23 -2.50
C ALA A 46 2.02 -1.69 -2.85
N VAL A 47 2.99 -1.22 -2.05
CA VAL A 47 4.40 -1.59 -2.18
C VAL A 47 4.91 -1.97 -0.80
N ILE A 48 5.61 -3.11 -0.70
CA ILE A 48 6.21 -3.58 0.55
C ILE A 48 7.73 -3.47 0.43
N VAL A 49 8.32 -2.77 1.41
CA VAL A 49 9.76 -2.44 1.41
C VAL A 49 10.41 -2.98 2.67
N LYS A 50 11.55 -3.63 2.50
CA LYS A 50 12.36 -4.16 3.61
C LYS A 50 13.83 -3.91 3.29
N ASP A 51 14.56 -3.33 4.25
CA ASP A 51 15.98 -3.01 4.09
C ASP A 51 16.25 -2.22 2.79
N ASN A 52 15.42 -1.21 2.55
CA ASN A 52 15.49 -0.34 1.37
C ASN A 52 15.30 -1.06 0.04
N ARG A 53 14.70 -2.25 0.04
CA ARG A 53 14.40 -3.02 -1.17
C ARG A 53 12.90 -3.27 -1.27
N ILE A 54 12.35 -3.17 -2.46
CA ILE A 54 10.98 -3.56 -2.72
C ILE A 54 10.93 -5.09 -2.76
N ILE A 55 10.20 -5.69 -1.82
CA ILE A 55 10.05 -7.14 -1.75
C ILE A 55 8.71 -7.64 -2.23
N GLY A 56 7.72 -6.76 -2.35
CA GLY A 56 6.40 -7.12 -2.85
C GLY A 56 5.67 -5.89 -3.37
N GLN A 57 4.79 -6.11 -4.32
CA GLN A 57 4.00 -5.05 -4.91
C GLN A 57 2.68 -5.63 -5.42
N GLY A 58 1.65 -4.82 -5.42
CA GLY A 58 0.35 -5.24 -5.90
C GLY A 58 -0.59 -4.07 -6.10
N TYR A 59 -1.69 -4.33 -6.77
CA TYR A 59 -2.75 -3.35 -6.94
C TYR A 59 -4.09 -4.10 -6.99
N HIS A 60 -5.18 -3.38 -6.79
CA HIS A 60 -6.50 -3.95 -6.96
C HIS A 60 -6.74 -4.14 -8.45
N GLU A 61 -6.77 -5.38 -8.90
CA GLU A 61 -6.71 -5.68 -10.33
C GLU A 61 -8.08 -5.71 -11.00
N ILE A 62 -9.08 -6.20 -10.29
CA ILE A 62 -10.43 -6.37 -10.84
C ILE A 62 -11.46 -6.33 -9.72
N PHE A 63 -12.66 -5.84 -10.02
CA PHE A 63 -13.76 -5.84 -9.07
C PHE A 63 -14.04 -7.26 -8.58
N GLY A 64 -14.16 -7.42 -7.26
CA GLY A 64 -14.36 -8.72 -6.64
C GLY A 64 -13.08 -9.50 -6.38
N GLY A 65 -11.95 -9.06 -6.92
CA GLY A 65 -10.65 -9.68 -6.68
C GLY A 65 -10.00 -9.21 -5.38
N LEU A 66 -8.77 -9.70 -5.16
CA LEU A 66 -8.01 -9.33 -3.97
C LEU A 66 -7.70 -7.83 -3.95
N HIS A 67 -7.66 -7.28 -2.75
CA HIS A 67 -7.22 -5.89 -2.56
C HIS A 67 -5.71 -5.78 -2.78
N ALA A 68 -5.25 -4.55 -2.98
CA ALA A 68 -3.84 -4.27 -3.28
C ALA A 68 -2.89 -4.84 -2.23
N GLU A 69 -3.24 -4.68 -0.95
CA GLU A 69 -2.41 -5.15 0.16
C GLU A 69 -2.21 -6.67 0.12
N ARG A 70 -3.29 -7.40 -0.16
CA ARG A 70 -3.21 -8.87 -0.26
C ARG A 70 -2.43 -9.31 -1.48
N ASN A 71 -2.58 -8.61 -2.60
CA ASN A 71 -1.78 -8.89 -3.79
C ASN A 71 -0.30 -8.61 -3.53
N ALA A 72 0.02 -7.51 -2.85
CA ALA A 72 1.40 -7.19 -2.50
C ALA A 72 2.02 -8.26 -1.58
N LEU A 73 1.27 -8.71 -0.58
CA LEU A 73 1.73 -9.78 0.33
C LEU A 73 1.93 -11.09 -0.42
N LYS A 74 1.00 -11.44 -1.30
CA LYS A 74 1.10 -12.65 -2.12
C LYS A 74 2.34 -12.63 -3.02
N ASN A 75 2.73 -11.46 -3.50
CA ASN A 75 3.86 -11.29 -4.41
C ASN A 75 5.19 -11.08 -3.70
N CYS A 76 5.23 -11.14 -2.36
CA CYS A 76 6.48 -10.99 -1.62
C CYS A 76 7.49 -12.07 -1.99
N ARG A 77 8.72 -11.64 -2.29
CA ARG A 77 9.82 -12.52 -2.63
C ARG A 77 10.59 -13.01 -1.41
N GLU A 78 10.32 -12.42 -0.26
CA GLU A 78 10.90 -12.82 1.02
C GLU A 78 9.92 -12.46 2.12
N SER A 79 10.24 -12.83 3.38
CA SER A 79 9.34 -12.58 4.51
C SER A 79 9.08 -11.09 4.71
N PRO A 80 7.81 -10.67 4.86
CA PRO A 80 7.47 -9.27 5.14
C PRO A 80 7.66 -8.87 6.60
N VAL A 81 8.11 -9.76 7.46
CA VAL A 81 8.34 -9.46 8.88
C VAL A 81 9.31 -8.29 9.02
N GLY A 82 8.91 -7.25 9.73
CA GLY A 82 9.72 -6.05 9.92
C GLY A 82 9.67 -5.06 8.76
N ALA A 83 8.91 -5.34 7.72
CA ALA A 83 8.83 -4.48 6.53
C ALA A 83 7.91 -3.28 6.73
N THR A 84 7.96 -2.36 5.77
CA THR A 84 7.06 -1.21 5.65
C THR A 84 6.13 -1.42 4.46
N LEU A 85 4.85 -1.18 4.66
CA LEU A 85 3.85 -1.20 3.59
C LEU A 85 3.49 0.24 3.21
N TYR A 86 3.56 0.54 1.93
CA TYR A 86 3.05 1.80 1.36
C TYR A 86 1.77 1.47 0.60
N VAL A 87 0.66 2.05 1.01
CA VAL A 87 -0.64 1.77 0.38
C VAL A 87 -1.36 3.09 0.13
N THR A 88 -1.96 3.23 -1.05
CA THR A 88 -2.54 4.51 -1.48
C THR A 88 -3.82 4.88 -0.74
N LEU A 89 -4.55 3.88 -0.23
CA LEU A 89 -5.79 4.08 0.51
C LEU A 89 -5.74 3.31 1.82
N GLU A 90 -6.36 3.85 2.85
CA GLU A 90 -6.44 3.22 4.17
C GLU A 90 -6.94 1.77 4.07
N PRO A 91 -6.21 0.79 4.67
CA PRO A 91 -6.64 -0.60 4.65
C PRO A 91 -7.99 -0.80 5.32
N CYS A 92 -8.82 -1.64 4.72
CA CYS A 92 -10.14 -1.93 5.28
C CYS A 92 -10.03 -2.71 6.59
N CYS A 93 -10.96 -2.43 7.52
CA CYS A 93 -10.98 -3.08 8.82
C CYS A 93 -12.31 -3.78 9.13
N HIS A 94 -13.19 -3.87 8.14
CA HIS A 94 -14.48 -4.54 8.30
C HIS A 94 -14.50 -5.88 7.56
N TYR A 95 -15.28 -6.81 8.08
CA TYR A 95 -15.49 -8.11 7.42
C TYR A 95 -16.52 -7.95 6.31
N GLY A 96 -16.17 -8.39 5.11
CA GLY A 96 -17.07 -8.53 3.98
C GLY A 96 -17.03 -9.97 3.51
N LYS A 97 -16.89 -10.18 2.20
CA LYS A 97 -16.72 -11.54 1.65
C LYS A 97 -15.39 -12.16 2.06
N THR A 98 -14.41 -11.32 2.35
CA THR A 98 -13.07 -11.73 2.80
C THR A 98 -12.74 -11.03 4.11
N PRO A 99 -11.81 -11.58 4.91
CA PRO A 99 -11.32 -10.88 6.10
C PRO A 99 -10.70 -9.53 5.74
N PRO A 100 -10.72 -8.57 6.66
CA PRO A 100 -10.18 -7.23 6.36
C PRO A 100 -8.68 -7.25 6.09
N CYS A 101 -8.22 -6.29 5.28
CA CYS A 101 -6.80 -6.17 4.96
C CYS A 101 -5.94 -5.86 6.17
N THR A 102 -6.49 -5.15 7.17
CA THR A 102 -5.77 -4.91 8.44
C THR A 102 -5.35 -6.22 9.10
N GLU A 103 -6.21 -7.24 9.07
CA GLU A 103 -5.87 -8.54 9.63
C GLU A 103 -4.71 -9.20 8.89
N ALA A 104 -4.72 -9.15 7.57
CA ALA A 104 -3.62 -9.69 6.77
C ALA A 104 -2.29 -8.98 7.06
N ILE A 105 -2.34 -7.66 7.21
CA ILE A 105 -1.16 -6.85 7.51
C ILE A 105 -0.60 -7.21 8.89
N ILE A 106 -1.47 -7.30 9.89
CA ILE A 106 -1.06 -7.67 11.26
C ILE A 106 -0.42 -9.05 11.27
N LYS A 107 -1.03 -10.03 10.63
CA LYS A 107 -0.51 -11.39 10.59
C LYS A 107 0.81 -11.51 9.84
N SER A 108 1.06 -10.61 8.89
CA SER A 108 2.28 -10.65 8.07
C SER A 108 3.56 -10.28 8.82
N GLY A 109 3.43 -9.59 9.95
CA GLY A 109 4.59 -9.08 10.70
C GLY A 109 5.13 -7.74 10.22
N ILE A 110 4.42 -7.08 9.29
CA ILE A 110 4.74 -5.70 8.89
C ILE A 110 4.69 -4.81 10.15
N THR A 111 5.68 -3.93 10.29
CA THR A 111 5.82 -3.08 11.49
C THR A 111 5.46 -1.62 11.24
N ARG A 112 5.39 -1.19 9.99
CA ARG A 112 5.09 0.19 9.65
C ARG A 112 4.21 0.23 8.40
N VAL A 113 3.19 1.09 8.41
CA VAL A 113 2.31 1.32 7.26
C VAL A 113 2.26 2.82 6.97
N VAL A 114 2.51 3.17 5.73
CA VAL A 114 2.34 4.54 5.23
C VAL A 114 1.11 4.55 4.34
N VAL A 115 0.12 5.34 4.73
CA VAL A 115 -1.18 5.42 4.06
C VAL A 115 -1.23 6.71 3.24
N GLY A 116 -1.61 6.59 1.98
CA GLY A 116 -1.72 7.75 1.10
C GLY A 116 -2.88 8.67 1.47
N THR A 117 -4.04 8.10 1.69
CA THR A 117 -5.22 8.84 2.12
C THR A 117 -6.14 7.95 2.95
N LEU A 118 -6.85 8.57 3.89
CA LEU A 118 -7.88 7.87 4.65
C LEU A 118 -9.11 7.62 3.79
N ASP A 119 -9.94 6.67 4.21
CA ASP A 119 -11.20 6.40 3.54
C ASP A 119 -12.05 7.67 3.56
N CYS A 120 -12.68 8.01 2.45
CA CYS A 120 -13.50 9.21 2.34
C CYS A 120 -14.84 9.09 3.07
N ASN A 121 -15.27 7.87 3.40
CA ASN A 121 -16.49 7.65 4.15
C ASN A 121 -16.24 7.99 5.62
N PRO A 122 -16.89 9.03 6.18
CA PRO A 122 -16.63 9.45 7.57
C PRO A 122 -16.95 8.38 8.61
N ILE A 123 -17.81 7.41 8.28
CA ILE A 123 -18.15 6.32 9.20
C ILE A 123 -16.96 5.38 9.43
N VAL A 124 -16.12 5.17 8.41
CA VAL A 124 -15.01 4.23 8.48
C VAL A 124 -13.64 4.91 8.47
N SER A 125 -13.58 6.20 8.14
CA SER A 125 -12.34 6.96 8.05
C SER A 125 -11.55 6.90 9.36
N GLY A 126 -10.29 6.49 9.28
CA GLY A 126 -9.40 6.37 10.43
C GLY A 126 -9.53 5.08 11.21
N LYS A 127 -10.54 4.27 10.97
CA LYS A 127 -10.73 3.01 11.72
C LYS A 127 -9.69 1.97 11.39
N GLY A 128 -9.30 1.87 10.11
CA GLY A 128 -8.22 0.97 9.71
C GLY A 128 -6.90 1.34 10.34
N VAL A 129 -6.57 2.62 10.33
CA VAL A 129 -5.36 3.14 10.99
C VAL A 129 -5.38 2.79 12.48
N LYS A 130 -6.51 3.02 13.15
CA LYS A 130 -6.63 2.72 14.58
C LYS A 130 -6.40 1.25 14.89
N VAL A 131 -6.97 0.35 14.11
CA VAL A 131 -6.78 -1.10 14.29
C VAL A 131 -5.30 -1.46 14.16
N LEU A 132 -4.60 -0.90 13.17
CA LEU A 132 -3.18 -1.16 12.99
C LEU A 132 -2.37 -0.64 14.18
N GLU A 133 -2.64 0.57 14.64
CA GLU A 133 -1.94 1.17 15.77
C GLU A 133 -2.19 0.39 17.07
N GLU A 134 -3.39 -0.10 17.29
CA GLU A 134 -3.72 -0.93 18.43
C GLU A 134 -2.96 -2.26 18.45
N ASN A 135 -2.45 -2.67 17.29
CA ASN A 135 -1.65 -3.88 17.15
C ASN A 135 -0.16 -3.58 16.98
N ASN A 136 0.27 -2.44 17.50
CA ASN A 136 1.68 -2.03 17.57
C ASN A 136 2.32 -1.80 16.19
N ILE A 137 1.53 -1.44 15.19
CA ILE A 137 2.04 -1.06 13.88
C ILE A 137 2.08 0.47 13.82
N GLN A 138 3.24 1.00 13.46
CA GLN A 138 3.41 2.44 13.30
C GLN A 138 2.74 2.88 12.00
N VAL A 139 1.87 3.89 12.07
CA VAL A 139 1.15 4.37 10.89
C VAL A 139 1.45 5.85 10.65
N ALA A 140 1.76 6.18 9.40
CA ALA A 140 1.89 7.55 8.94
C ALA A 140 0.93 7.78 7.78
N VAL A 141 0.32 8.96 7.73
CA VAL A 141 -0.60 9.32 6.65
C VAL A 141 0.03 10.45 5.83
N SER A 142 0.12 10.26 4.53
CA SER A 142 0.78 11.19 3.62
C SER A 142 -0.24 11.84 2.67
N TYR A 143 -0.90 12.89 3.13
CA TYR A 143 -1.92 13.57 2.33
C TYR A 143 -1.36 14.37 1.16
N THR A 144 -0.18 14.97 1.34
CA THR A 144 0.34 16.00 0.44
C THR A 144 0.42 15.54 -1.00
N HIS A 145 0.85 14.31 -1.21
CA HIS A 145 1.09 13.80 -2.53
C HIS A 145 -0.20 13.48 -3.28
N LEU A 146 -1.20 12.96 -2.59
CA LEU A 146 -2.48 12.61 -3.21
C LEU A 146 -3.33 13.81 -3.52
N ARG A 147 -3.21 14.91 -2.76
CA ARG A 147 -3.91 16.16 -3.05
C ARG A 147 -3.59 16.71 -4.43
N ALA A 148 -2.35 16.58 -4.86
CA ALA A 148 -1.94 17.05 -6.18
C ALA A 148 -2.69 16.32 -7.30
N HIS A 149 -3.13 15.09 -7.07
CA HIS A 149 -3.93 14.32 -8.02
C HIS A 149 -5.41 14.65 -7.94
N GLU A 150 -5.91 15.01 -6.77
CA GLU A 150 -7.32 15.28 -6.54
C GLU A 150 -7.74 16.64 -7.10
N THR A 151 -6.85 17.59 -7.18
CA THR A 151 -7.15 18.97 -7.59
C THR A 151 -7.22 19.18 -9.09
N ARG A 152 -7.16 18.15 -9.88
CA ARG A 152 -7.23 18.26 -11.35
C ARG A 152 -8.61 18.05 -11.92
#